data_469908cc71bc3d8d4a23144e0c45a381
#
_entry.id   469908cc71bc3d8d4a23144e0c45a381
#
_cell.length_a   1.000
_cell.length_b   1.000
_cell.length_c   1.000
_cell.angle_alpha   90.00
_cell.angle_beta   90.00
_cell.angle_gamma   90.00
#
_symmetry.space_group_name_H-M   'P 1'
#
loop_
_entity.id
_entity.type
_entity.pdbx_description
1 polymer ?
#
loop_
_entity_poly.entity_id
_entity_poly.type
_entity_poly.pdbx_seq_one_letter_code
_entity_poly.pdbx_strand_id
1 'polypeptide(L)'
;CFIEYIPAECAWNPIEAPGYMYINCLWVSGSFKGHGYSSDLLSECIEDSKEKGKKGLCILAAARKKPFLVDSKFLKYKGFKACDEADNGIQLWYLPFEEKTEPPVFKECAKHHHINESGYVLYYTNQCPFNAKYVPILEETAQKNGIPLKAVKIENRKDAQNVPTPITTYALFCDGEYVTNEQMNDKKFLKLVGR
;
A
#
# COMPACT_ATOMS: atom_id res chain seq x y z
N CYS A 1 8.44 1.85 16.76
CA CYS A 1 8.95 1.94 15.39
C CYS A 1 9.15 0.55 14.85
N PHE A 2 8.87 0.31 13.57
CA PHE A 2 9.16 -0.97 12.91
C PHE A 2 9.29 -0.78 11.41
N ILE A 3 9.93 -1.74 10.76
CA ILE A 3 9.91 -1.97 9.33
C ILE A 3 9.50 -3.42 9.08
N GLU A 4 8.60 -3.62 8.13
CA GLU A 4 8.13 -4.92 7.68
C GLU A 4 8.47 -5.08 6.20
N TYR A 5 9.16 -6.16 5.84
CA TYR A 5 9.56 -6.43 4.47
C TYR A 5 9.64 -7.92 4.19
N ILE A 6 9.43 -8.28 2.95
CA ILE A 6 9.44 -9.67 2.47
C ILE A 6 10.06 -9.74 1.06
N PRO A 7 10.52 -10.91 0.60
CA PRO A 7 10.84 -11.09 -0.81
C PRO A 7 9.68 -10.64 -1.70
N ALA A 8 9.94 -9.80 -2.70
CA ALA A 8 8.90 -9.20 -3.52
C ALA A 8 8.03 -10.24 -4.27
N GLU A 9 8.60 -11.41 -4.53
CA GLU A 9 7.88 -12.55 -5.10
C GLU A 9 6.78 -13.08 -4.17
N CYS A 10 6.91 -12.81 -2.85
CA CYS A 10 5.94 -13.16 -1.83
C CYS A 10 4.99 -12.01 -1.47
N ALA A 11 5.20 -10.82 -2.02
CA ALA A 11 4.36 -9.66 -1.73
C ALA A 11 2.90 -9.89 -2.10
N TRP A 12 2.02 -9.32 -1.30
CA TRP A 12 0.57 -9.32 -1.54
C TRP A 12 0.12 -8.10 -2.35
N ASN A 13 1.02 -7.57 -3.14
CA ASN A 13 0.77 -6.42 -4.02
C ASN A 13 0.95 -6.84 -5.48
N PRO A 14 0.16 -6.32 -6.41
CA PRO A 14 0.24 -6.64 -7.84
C PRO A 14 1.45 -5.94 -8.48
N ILE A 15 2.64 -6.45 -8.18
CA ILE A 15 3.93 -5.96 -8.70
C ILE A 15 4.71 -7.09 -9.37
N GLU A 16 5.57 -6.74 -10.33
CA GLU A 16 6.59 -7.58 -10.91
C GLU A 16 7.95 -7.03 -10.48
N ALA A 17 8.55 -7.67 -9.48
CA ALA A 17 9.78 -7.23 -8.83
C ALA A 17 10.72 -8.39 -8.51
N PRO A 18 11.09 -9.23 -9.50
CA PRO A 18 11.90 -10.44 -9.25
C PRO A 18 13.27 -10.07 -8.69
N GLY A 19 13.63 -10.70 -7.57
CA GLY A 19 14.91 -10.47 -6.88
C GLY A 19 14.96 -9.22 -6.00
N TYR A 20 13.86 -8.49 -5.84
CA TYR A 20 13.77 -7.38 -4.88
C TYR A 20 13.29 -7.83 -3.50
N MET A 21 13.55 -7.00 -2.50
CA MET A 21 12.86 -7.03 -1.22
C MET A 21 11.76 -5.95 -1.24
N TYR A 22 10.51 -6.31 -0.93
CA TYR A 22 9.40 -5.39 -0.86
C TYR A 22 9.16 -4.94 0.58
N ILE A 23 9.16 -3.63 0.81
CA ILE A 23 8.83 -3.04 2.11
C ILE A 23 7.32 -2.83 2.18
N ASN A 24 6.66 -3.63 3.04
CA ASN A 24 5.23 -3.53 3.29
C ASN A 24 4.88 -2.28 4.11
N CYS A 25 5.66 -2.01 5.15
CA CYS A 25 5.42 -0.91 6.06
C CYS A 25 6.74 -0.40 6.68
N LEU A 26 6.88 0.91 6.75
CA LEU A 26 7.91 1.60 7.54
C LEU A 26 7.20 2.64 8.41
N TRP A 27 7.18 2.42 9.71
CA TRP A 27 6.43 3.26 10.61
C TRP A 27 7.21 3.69 11.85
N VAL A 28 7.12 4.99 12.16
CA VAL A 28 7.69 5.61 13.35
C VAL A 28 6.60 6.36 14.09
N SER A 29 6.37 6.03 15.37
CA SER A 29 5.38 6.69 16.21
C SER A 29 5.66 8.19 16.37
N GLY A 30 4.62 8.97 16.59
CA GLY A 30 4.69 10.43 16.65
C GLY A 30 5.74 10.96 17.63
N SER A 31 5.82 10.38 18.83
CA SER A 31 6.81 10.74 19.87
C SER A 31 8.26 10.40 19.53
N PHE A 32 8.48 9.51 18.57
CA PHE A 32 9.81 9.07 18.12
C PHE A 32 10.23 9.66 16.77
N LYS A 33 9.43 10.54 16.17
CA LYS A 33 9.79 11.22 14.91
C LYS A 33 10.93 12.21 15.14
N GLY A 34 11.78 12.38 14.12
CA GLY A 34 12.92 13.32 14.19
C GLY A 34 14.19 12.77 14.81
N HIS A 35 14.19 11.54 15.34
CA HIS A 35 15.33 10.88 15.99
C HIS A 35 16.15 9.97 15.07
N GLY A 36 15.88 9.94 13.77
CA GLY A 36 16.64 9.12 12.83
C GLY A 36 16.17 7.67 12.66
N TYR A 37 15.30 7.16 13.52
CA TYR A 37 14.89 5.74 13.55
C TYR A 37 14.37 5.17 12.22
N SER A 38 13.73 5.97 11.38
CA SER A 38 13.34 5.49 10.04
C SER A 38 14.55 5.23 9.15
N SER A 39 15.64 5.97 9.36
CA SER A 39 16.90 5.75 8.64
C SER A 39 17.60 4.50 9.12
N ASP A 40 17.62 4.29 10.43
CA ASP A 40 18.28 3.12 11.06
C ASP A 40 17.54 1.84 10.60
N LEU A 41 16.21 1.80 10.71
CA LEU A 41 15.40 0.68 10.25
C LEU A 41 15.59 0.40 8.75
N LEU A 42 15.70 1.44 7.93
CA LEU A 42 15.94 1.25 6.50
C LEU A 42 17.36 0.72 6.23
N SER A 43 18.36 1.15 6.99
CA SER A 43 19.74 0.66 6.86
C SER A 43 19.82 -0.83 7.18
N GLU A 44 19.21 -1.28 8.28
CA GLU A 44 19.09 -2.71 8.62
C GLU A 44 18.39 -3.51 7.50
N CYS A 45 17.30 -2.97 6.95
CA CYS A 45 16.62 -3.62 5.82
C CYS A 45 17.51 -3.74 4.58
N ILE A 46 18.35 -2.73 4.28
CA ILE A 46 19.29 -2.75 3.17
C ILE A 46 20.35 -3.83 3.40
N GLU A 47 20.95 -3.88 4.59
CA GLU A 47 22.00 -4.84 4.94
C GLU A 47 21.48 -6.27 4.86
N ASP A 48 20.37 -6.57 5.55
CA ASP A 48 19.71 -7.89 5.50
C ASP A 48 19.31 -8.30 4.08
N SER A 49 18.84 -7.37 3.26
CA SER A 49 18.47 -7.66 1.87
C SER A 49 19.68 -7.98 1.00
N LYS A 50 20.82 -7.30 1.22
CA LYS A 50 22.08 -7.60 0.53
C LYS A 50 22.63 -8.96 0.95
N GLU A 51 22.61 -9.30 2.23
CA GLU A 51 23.02 -10.61 2.75
C GLU A 51 22.17 -11.74 2.16
N LYS A 52 20.89 -11.49 1.89
CA LYS A 52 19.97 -12.42 1.21
C LYS A 52 20.10 -12.42 -0.31
N GLY A 53 21.10 -11.75 -0.87
CA GLY A 53 21.37 -11.71 -2.32
C GLY A 53 20.29 -11.01 -3.12
N LYS A 54 19.55 -10.09 -2.50
CA LYS A 54 18.57 -9.27 -3.23
C LYS A 54 19.27 -8.16 -4.00
N LYS A 55 18.71 -7.80 -5.17
CA LYS A 55 19.27 -6.77 -6.07
C LYS A 55 18.80 -5.35 -5.76
N GLY A 56 17.89 -5.19 -4.78
CA GLY A 56 17.38 -3.89 -4.37
C GLY A 56 16.16 -4.00 -3.49
N LEU A 57 15.64 -2.84 -3.09
CA LEU A 57 14.39 -2.68 -2.35
C LEU A 57 13.32 -2.07 -3.26
N CYS A 58 12.05 -2.38 -3.01
CA CYS A 58 10.94 -1.64 -3.59
C CYS A 58 9.85 -1.38 -2.53
N ILE A 59 9.06 -0.32 -2.74
CA ILE A 59 8.06 0.18 -1.81
C ILE A 59 7.01 1.03 -2.55
N LEU A 60 5.77 1.05 -2.04
CA LEU A 60 4.75 1.97 -2.51
C LEU A 60 4.90 3.36 -1.87
N ALA A 61 4.71 4.39 -2.68
CA ALA A 61 4.53 5.75 -2.23
C ALA A 61 3.49 6.45 -3.11
N ALA A 62 3.35 7.75 -3.00
CA ALA A 62 2.49 8.52 -3.90
C ALA A 62 3.18 9.80 -4.36
N ALA A 63 2.82 10.28 -5.56
CA ALA A 63 3.28 11.56 -6.11
C ALA A 63 2.91 12.74 -5.19
N ARG A 64 1.73 12.67 -4.58
CA ARG A 64 1.28 13.58 -3.50
C ARG A 64 1.06 12.77 -2.23
N LYS A 65 1.38 13.36 -1.07
CA LYS A 65 1.24 12.70 0.23
C LYS A 65 -0.16 12.10 0.39
N LYS A 66 -0.22 10.78 0.61
CA LYS A 66 -1.45 10.04 0.91
C LYS A 66 -1.34 9.38 2.29
N PRO A 67 -2.47 9.17 2.99
CA PRO A 67 -2.48 8.44 4.25
C PRO A 67 -1.86 7.03 4.11
N PHE A 68 -1.18 6.58 5.16
CA PHE A 68 -0.62 5.23 5.27
C PHE A 68 0.45 4.85 4.22
N LEU A 69 0.94 5.81 3.44
CA LEU A 69 2.08 5.63 2.56
C LEU A 69 3.29 6.42 3.05
N VAL A 70 4.48 5.91 2.75
CA VAL A 70 5.74 6.59 3.05
C VAL A 70 5.84 7.88 2.22
N ASP A 71 6.39 8.93 2.82
CA ASP A 71 6.60 10.20 2.11
C ASP A 71 7.66 10.04 1.01
N SER A 72 7.29 10.35 -0.23
CA SER A 72 8.17 10.26 -1.39
C SER A 72 9.42 11.14 -1.27
N LYS A 73 9.36 12.24 -0.51
CA LYS A 73 10.54 13.09 -0.23
C LYS A 73 11.57 12.34 0.62
N PHE A 74 11.12 11.56 1.60
CA PHE A 74 12.00 10.70 2.40
C PHE A 74 12.64 9.62 1.51
N LEU A 75 11.87 8.95 0.67
CA LEU A 75 12.40 7.93 -0.25
C LEU A 75 13.43 8.53 -1.20
N LYS A 76 13.14 9.69 -1.80
CA LYS A 76 14.09 10.40 -2.67
C LYS A 76 15.38 10.77 -1.93
N TYR A 77 15.28 11.26 -0.70
CA TYR A 77 16.44 11.58 0.15
C TYR A 77 17.29 10.32 0.44
N LYS A 78 16.66 9.15 0.55
CA LYS A 78 17.31 7.85 0.74
C LYS A 78 17.80 7.18 -0.54
N GLY A 79 17.72 7.87 -1.69
CA GLY A 79 18.23 7.39 -2.96
C GLY A 79 17.27 6.52 -3.77
N PHE A 80 16.04 6.33 -3.30
CA PHE A 80 15.01 5.66 -4.10
C PHE A 80 14.62 6.51 -5.31
N LYS A 81 14.18 5.81 -6.35
CA LYS A 81 13.66 6.40 -7.60
C LYS A 81 12.26 5.87 -7.86
N ALA A 82 11.34 6.72 -8.34
CA ALA A 82 10.07 6.25 -8.86
C ALA A 82 10.32 5.52 -10.18
N CYS A 83 9.69 4.36 -10.37
CA CYS A 83 9.89 3.53 -11.56
C CYS A 83 8.58 3.21 -12.29
N ASP A 84 7.43 3.24 -11.62
CA ASP A 84 6.13 3.06 -12.25
C ASP A 84 5.05 3.83 -11.47
N GLU A 85 3.95 4.17 -12.13
CA GLU A 85 2.85 4.93 -11.55
C GLU A 85 1.50 4.40 -12.04
N ALA A 86 0.53 4.33 -11.13
CA ALA A 86 -0.86 4.01 -11.42
C ALA A 86 -1.71 5.29 -11.46
N ASP A 87 -2.87 5.24 -12.15
CA ASP A 87 -3.70 6.40 -12.50
C ASP A 87 -4.11 7.30 -11.31
N ASN A 88 -4.19 6.74 -10.10
CA ASN A 88 -4.51 7.52 -8.89
C ASN A 88 -3.28 8.21 -8.25
N GLY A 89 -2.13 8.21 -8.92
CA GLY A 89 -0.88 8.78 -8.44
C GLY A 89 -0.17 7.93 -7.37
N ILE A 90 -0.51 6.65 -7.26
CA ILE A 90 0.27 5.68 -6.49
C ILE A 90 1.48 5.28 -7.32
N GLN A 91 2.66 5.36 -6.72
CA GLN A 91 3.93 5.11 -7.37
C GLN A 91 4.62 3.91 -6.75
N LEU A 92 5.28 3.12 -7.60
CA LEU A 92 6.26 2.14 -7.18
C LEU A 92 7.64 2.80 -7.17
N TRP A 93 8.31 2.72 -6.04
CA TRP A 93 9.65 3.25 -5.84
C TRP A 93 10.63 2.13 -5.60
N TYR A 94 11.87 2.27 -6.08
CA TYR A 94 12.90 1.27 -5.88
C TYR A 94 14.26 1.88 -5.54
N LEU A 95 15.07 1.12 -4.82
CA LEU A 95 16.46 1.40 -4.51
C LEU A 95 17.30 0.22 -5.03
N PRO A 96 17.94 0.34 -6.21
CA PRO A 96 18.81 -0.72 -6.71
C PRO A 96 20.11 -0.78 -5.91
N PHE A 97 20.64 -1.97 -5.70
CA PHE A 97 21.97 -2.16 -5.09
C PHE A 97 23.08 -2.16 -6.12
N GLU A 98 22.75 -2.36 -7.41
CA GLU A 98 23.67 -2.34 -8.54
C GLU A 98 23.13 -1.42 -9.65
N GLU A 99 24.03 -0.77 -10.40
CA GLU A 99 23.65 0.25 -11.40
C GLU A 99 22.80 -0.28 -12.57
N LYS A 100 22.99 -1.55 -12.94
CA LYS A 100 22.30 -2.16 -14.09
C LYS A 100 21.08 -3.01 -13.71
N THR A 101 20.48 -2.73 -12.56
CA THR A 101 19.30 -3.47 -12.08
C THR A 101 18.04 -2.95 -12.77
N GLU A 102 17.31 -3.84 -13.44
CA GLU A 102 16.03 -3.50 -14.05
C GLU A 102 15.00 -3.06 -12.98
N PRO A 103 14.30 -1.93 -13.19
CA PRO A 103 13.31 -1.45 -12.24
C PRO A 103 12.09 -2.39 -12.17
N PRO A 104 11.46 -2.53 -10.99
CA PRO A 104 10.21 -3.24 -10.85
C PRO A 104 9.06 -2.44 -11.48
N VAL A 105 7.96 -3.14 -11.82
CA VAL A 105 6.76 -2.53 -12.41
C VAL A 105 5.48 -3.01 -11.72
N PHE A 106 4.40 -2.27 -11.85
CA PHE A 106 3.08 -2.74 -11.50
C PHE A 106 2.58 -3.76 -12.52
N LYS A 107 1.79 -4.73 -12.07
CA LYS A 107 0.98 -5.54 -12.97
C LYS A 107 -0.11 -4.67 -13.60
N GLU A 108 -0.48 -4.98 -14.83
CA GLU A 108 -1.45 -4.19 -15.59
C GLU A 108 -2.80 -4.04 -14.87
N CYS A 109 -3.25 -5.10 -14.19
CA CYS A 109 -4.49 -5.08 -13.42
C CYS A 109 -4.56 -3.99 -12.35
N ALA A 110 -3.41 -3.50 -11.85
CA ALA A 110 -3.35 -2.51 -10.79
C ALA A 110 -3.17 -1.07 -11.27
N LYS A 111 -2.97 -0.85 -12.56
CA LYS A 111 -2.65 0.49 -13.08
C LYS A 111 -3.86 1.40 -13.19
N HIS A 112 -5.01 0.86 -13.58
CA HIS A 112 -6.18 1.65 -13.94
C HIS A 112 -7.20 1.91 -12.83
N HIS A 113 -7.04 1.34 -11.65
CA HIS A 113 -7.88 1.57 -10.46
C HIS A 113 -9.39 1.65 -10.74
N HIS A 114 -9.89 0.83 -11.66
CA HIS A 114 -11.30 0.76 -12.01
C HIS A 114 -11.84 -0.64 -11.79
N ILE A 115 -13.08 -0.74 -11.28
CA ILE A 115 -13.81 -1.99 -11.11
C ILE A 115 -15.19 -1.90 -11.74
N ASN A 116 -15.70 -3.01 -12.25
CA ASN A 116 -17.05 -3.06 -12.85
C ASN A 116 -18.13 -3.37 -11.81
N GLU A 117 -18.16 -2.60 -10.70
CA GLU A 117 -19.13 -2.77 -9.63
C GLU A 117 -19.73 -1.41 -9.25
N SER A 118 -21.04 -1.37 -8.94
CA SER A 118 -21.74 -0.19 -8.45
C SER A 118 -21.77 -0.16 -6.92
N GLY A 119 -21.98 1.03 -6.36
CA GLY A 119 -21.94 1.25 -4.91
C GLY A 119 -20.54 1.26 -4.34
N TYR A 120 -20.43 1.12 -3.02
CA TYR A 120 -19.14 1.08 -2.36
C TYR A 120 -18.57 -0.33 -2.31
N VAL A 121 -17.32 -0.50 -2.73
CA VAL A 121 -16.58 -1.76 -2.66
C VAL A 121 -15.27 -1.53 -1.93
N LEU A 122 -15.03 -2.26 -0.86
CA LEU A 122 -13.82 -2.23 -0.07
C LEU A 122 -13.00 -3.49 -0.30
N TYR A 123 -11.81 -3.37 -0.88
CA TYR A 123 -10.79 -4.43 -0.86
C TYR A 123 -9.88 -4.25 0.34
N TYR A 124 -9.61 -5.33 1.09
CA TYR A 124 -8.72 -5.27 2.24
C TYR A 124 -8.03 -6.59 2.56
N THR A 125 -6.93 -6.51 3.30
CA THR A 125 -6.19 -7.67 3.84
C THR A 125 -6.06 -7.57 5.36
N ASN A 126 -5.66 -8.66 6.00
CA ASN A 126 -5.33 -8.66 7.44
C ASN A 126 -3.91 -8.14 7.75
N GLN A 127 -3.15 -7.71 6.77
CA GLN A 127 -1.79 -7.20 6.96
C GLN A 127 -1.74 -5.99 7.91
N CYS A 128 -2.69 -5.05 7.76
CA CYS A 128 -2.79 -3.92 8.68
C CYS A 128 -3.71 -4.27 9.87
N PRO A 129 -3.22 -4.29 11.12
CA PRO A 129 -4.02 -4.66 12.30
C PRO A 129 -5.21 -3.72 12.53
N PHE A 130 -5.15 -2.49 12.03
CA PHE A 130 -6.26 -1.55 12.13
C PHE A 130 -7.49 -1.96 11.32
N ASN A 131 -7.35 -2.83 10.31
CA ASN A 131 -8.49 -3.33 9.55
C ASN A 131 -9.45 -4.17 10.40
N ALA A 132 -8.94 -4.91 11.37
CA ALA A 132 -9.77 -5.65 12.34
C ALA A 132 -10.73 -4.74 13.13
N LYS A 133 -10.36 -3.47 13.29
CA LYS A 133 -11.22 -2.45 13.95
C LYS A 133 -12.10 -1.70 12.96
N TYR A 134 -11.52 -1.20 11.88
CA TYR A 134 -12.21 -0.21 11.03
C TYR A 134 -13.12 -0.84 9.97
N VAL A 135 -12.83 -2.06 9.50
CA VAL A 135 -13.70 -2.73 8.52
C VAL A 135 -15.08 -3.04 9.12
N PRO A 136 -15.20 -3.68 10.30
CA PRO A 136 -16.51 -3.89 10.93
C PRO A 136 -17.29 -2.60 11.20
N ILE A 137 -16.60 -1.53 11.63
CA ILE A 137 -17.22 -0.21 11.84
C ILE A 137 -17.82 0.31 10.54
N LEU A 138 -17.10 0.17 9.44
CA LEU A 138 -17.54 0.62 8.12
C LEU A 138 -18.79 -0.16 7.66
N GLU A 139 -18.76 -1.49 7.78
CA GLU A 139 -19.87 -2.39 7.42
C GLU A 139 -21.13 -2.08 8.25
N GLU A 140 -20.98 -1.96 9.57
CA GLU A 140 -22.08 -1.63 10.47
C GLU A 140 -22.66 -0.24 10.16
N THR A 141 -21.80 0.76 9.92
CA THR A 141 -22.23 2.11 9.57
C THR A 141 -22.98 2.13 8.25
N ALA A 142 -22.47 1.42 7.24
CA ALA A 142 -23.13 1.29 5.95
C ALA A 142 -24.52 0.66 6.08
N GLN A 143 -24.62 -0.47 6.80
CA GLN A 143 -25.86 -1.19 7.05
C GLN A 143 -26.89 -0.31 7.76
N LYS A 144 -26.52 0.37 8.86
CA LYS A 144 -27.40 1.26 9.63
C LYS A 144 -27.95 2.42 8.82
N ASN A 145 -27.22 2.87 7.81
CA ASN A 145 -27.59 4.02 6.99
C ASN A 145 -28.11 3.65 5.59
N GLY A 146 -28.29 2.35 5.30
CA GLY A 146 -28.78 1.89 4.00
C GLY A 146 -27.83 2.24 2.84
N ILE A 147 -26.52 2.24 3.10
CA ILE A 147 -25.49 2.51 2.09
C ILE A 147 -25.03 1.16 1.51
N PRO A 148 -25.15 0.94 0.18
CA PRO A 148 -24.62 -0.28 -0.43
C PRO A 148 -23.10 -0.36 -0.27
N LEU A 149 -22.62 -1.30 0.54
CA LEU A 149 -21.21 -1.57 0.75
C LEU A 149 -20.95 -3.07 0.65
N LYS A 150 -20.00 -3.44 -0.19
CA LYS A 150 -19.44 -4.79 -0.31
C LYS A 150 -18.00 -4.79 0.20
N ALA A 151 -17.73 -5.51 1.28
CA ALA A 151 -16.36 -5.71 1.78
C ALA A 151 -15.79 -7.03 1.21
N VAL A 152 -14.67 -6.93 0.50
CA VAL A 152 -13.97 -8.03 -0.15
C VAL A 152 -12.65 -8.26 0.56
N LYS A 153 -12.62 -9.27 1.43
CA LYS A 153 -11.39 -9.69 2.08
C LYS A 153 -10.52 -10.49 1.13
N ILE A 154 -9.30 -10.04 0.93
CA ILE A 154 -8.30 -10.77 0.15
C ILE A 154 -7.64 -11.79 1.07
N GLU A 155 -7.77 -13.07 0.76
CA GLU A 155 -7.39 -14.15 1.68
C GLU A 155 -6.13 -14.90 1.28
N ASN A 156 -5.62 -14.67 0.08
CA ASN A 156 -4.40 -15.33 -0.40
C ASN A 156 -3.60 -14.43 -1.34
N ARG A 157 -2.31 -14.76 -1.49
CA ARG A 157 -1.37 -14.01 -2.32
C ARG A 157 -1.77 -13.95 -3.79
N LYS A 158 -2.29 -15.04 -4.35
CA LYS A 158 -2.67 -15.09 -5.77
C LYS A 158 -3.75 -14.06 -6.06
N ASP A 159 -4.77 -13.97 -5.21
CA ASP A 159 -5.83 -12.98 -5.35
C ASP A 159 -5.28 -11.57 -5.13
N ALA A 160 -4.46 -11.37 -4.08
CA ALA A 160 -3.83 -10.07 -3.79
C ALA A 160 -3.00 -9.53 -4.96
N GLN A 161 -2.31 -10.41 -5.68
CA GLN A 161 -1.50 -10.03 -6.84
C GLN A 161 -2.31 -9.81 -8.14
N ASN A 162 -3.64 -9.90 -8.08
CA ASN A 162 -4.54 -9.70 -9.22
C ASN A 162 -5.69 -8.71 -8.92
N VAL A 163 -5.65 -8.02 -7.79
CA VAL A 163 -6.63 -6.97 -7.48
C VAL A 163 -6.39 -5.71 -8.32
N PRO A 164 -7.44 -4.91 -8.59
CA PRO A 164 -7.36 -3.72 -9.45
C PRO A 164 -6.79 -2.49 -8.71
N THR A 165 -5.82 -2.68 -7.84
CA THR A 165 -5.18 -1.59 -7.08
C THR A 165 -3.80 -2.01 -6.55
N PRO A 166 -2.79 -1.13 -6.58
CA PRO A 166 -1.51 -1.41 -5.92
C PRO A 166 -1.60 -1.55 -4.40
N ILE A 167 -2.63 -0.93 -3.78
CA ILE A 167 -2.81 -0.94 -2.32
C ILE A 167 -3.81 -2.01 -1.94
N THR A 168 -3.31 -3.12 -1.40
CA THR A 168 -4.11 -4.29 -1.01
C THR A 168 -4.54 -4.28 0.45
N THR A 169 -3.89 -3.45 1.27
CA THR A 169 -4.20 -3.35 2.71
C THR A 169 -5.57 -2.76 2.97
N TYR A 170 -5.96 -1.73 2.22
CA TYR A 170 -7.26 -1.09 2.30
C TYR A 170 -7.47 -0.20 1.08
N ALA A 171 -8.47 -0.46 0.25
CA ALA A 171 -8.80 0.34 -0.92
C ALA A 171 -10.32 0.39 -1.10
N LEU A 172 -10.90 1.58 -0.96
CA LEU A 172 -12.32 1.83 -1.13
C LEU A 172 -12.58 2.39 -2.53
N PHE A 173 -13.57 1.82 -3.20
CA PHE A 173 -14.12 2.24 -4.49
C PHE A 173 -15.56 2.69 -4.31
N CYS A 174 -16.04 3.56 -5.20
CA CYS A 174 -17.43 3.95 -5.33
C CYS A 174 -17.80 4.00 -6.82
N ASP A 175 -18.84 3.27 -7.21
CA ASP A 175 -19.31 3.19 -8.61
C ASP A 175 -18.17 2.94 -9.62
N GLY A 176 -17.30 2.03 -9.27
CA GLY A 176 -16.15 1.64 -10.09
C GLY A 176 -14.88 2.45 -9.88
N GLU A 177 -14.95 3.65 -9.33
CA GLU A 177 -13.83 4.56 -9.20
C GLU A 177 -13.15 4.45 -7.83
N TYR A 178 -11.82 4.52 -7.80
CA TYR A 178 -11.04 4.53 -6.56
C TYR A 178 -11.29 5.81 -5.76
N VAL A 179 -11.62 5.65 -4.48
CA VAL A 179 -11.90 6.77 -3.56
C VAL A 179 -10.74 7.03 -2.62
N THR A 180 -10.30 6.02 -1.87
CA THR A 180 -9.28 6.21 -0.84
C THR A 180 -8.67 4.91 -0.34
N ASN A 181 -7.44 5.00 0.17
CA ASN A 181 -6.79 3.95 0.96
C ASN A 181 -6.78 4.24 2.47
N GLU A 182 -7.51 5.27 2.90
CA GLU A 182 -7.53 5.67 4.29
C GLU A 182 -8.60 4.91 5.07
N GLN A 183 -8.17 4.20 6.11
CA GLN A 183 -9.08 3.60 7.08
C GLN A 183 -9.82 4.70 7.84
N MET A 184 -11.12 4.53 8.01
CA MET A 184 -11.95 5.59 8.60
C MET A 184 -12.94 5.05 9.62
N ASN A 185 -13.29 5.91 10.56
CA ASN A 185 -14.38 5.68 11.49
C ASN A 185 -15.74 6.02 10.85
N ASP A 186 -16.81 5.76 11.60
CA ASP A 186 -18.19 6.04 11.23
C ASP A 186 -18.42 7.48 10.72
N LYS A 187 -18.01 8.49 11.51
CA LYS A 187 -18.18 9.91 11.18
C LYS A 187 -17.48 10.30 9.89
N LYS A 188 -16.27 9.78 9.68
CA LYS A 188 -15.49 10.08 8.48
C LYS A 188 -16.11 9.42 7.25
N PHE A 189 -16.59 8.18 7.39
CA PHE A 189 -17.29 7.48 6.32
C PHE A 189 -18.59 8.20 5.94
N LEU A 190 -19.44 8.56 6.91
CA LEU A 190 -20.68 9.31 6.66
C LEU A 190 -20.41 10.64 5.96
N LYS A 191 -19.40 11.38 6.38
CA LYS A 191 -18.98 12.61 5.69
C LYS A 191 -18.54 12.36 4.25
N LEU A 192 -17.83 11.26 3.98
CA LEU A 192 -17.38 10.89 2.63
C LEU A 192 -18.56 10.59 1.71
N VAL A 193 -19.60 9.94 2.22
CA VAL A 193 -20.81 9.59 1.45
C VAL A 193 -21.87 10.69 1.40
N GLY A 194 -21.57 11.89 1.93
CA GLY A 194 -22.48 13.05 1.90
C GLY A 194 -23.64 12.99 2.91
N ARG A 195 -23.45 12.32 4.03
CA ARG A 195 -24.44 12.18 5.12
C ARG A 195 -23.93 12.68 6.45
#